data_a9f561e48df7fe8f0a379698cceed092
#
_entry.id   a9f561e48df7fe8f0a379698cceed092
#
_cell.length_a   1.000
_cell.length_b   1.000
_cell.length_c   1.000
_cell.angle_alpha   90.00
_cell.angle_beta   90.00
_cell.angle_gamma   90.00
#
_symmetry.space_group_name_H-M   'P 1'
#
loop_
_entity.id
_entity.type
_entity.pdbx_description
1 polymer ?
#
loop_
_entity_poly.entity_id
_entity_poly.type
_entity_poly.pdbx_seq_one_letter_code
_entity_poly.pdbx_strand_id
1 'polypeptide(L)'
;MTKSVYSINRESEHRSTFPLQYWNIPGAMEVVPRQKRFAEDIAMINDELSVLIKSAMETRDETDLAEMESRDYGQVEDASLLRFLVDIRGDEATGEQLRDDLMTMLIAGHETTAAVLTWTMYLLATHPEEAEKARAEVRSL
;
A
#
# COMPACT_ATOMS: atom_id res chain seq x y z
N MET A 1 4.92 -9.74 -4.36
CA MET A 1 4.32 -8.61 -3.60
C MET A 1 3.23 -9.03 -2.62
N THR A 2 2.05 -9.53 -3.00
CA THR A 2 0.95 -9.90 -2.06
C THR A 2 1.37 -10.84 -0.91
N LYS A 3 2.13 -11.90 -1.19
CA LYS A 3 2.62 -12.83 -0.16
C LYS A 3 3.60 -12.16 0.81
N SER A 4 4.42 -11.22 0.33
CA SER A 4 5.39 -10.50 1.16
C SER A 4 4.70 -9.49 2.07
N VAL A 5 3.67 -8.77 1.60
CA VAL A 5 2.84 -7.89 2.44
C VAL A 5 2.18 -8.68 3.57
N TYR A 6 1.57 -9.82 3.25
CA TYR A 6 0.98 -10.71 4.27
C TYR A 6 2.01 -11.23 5.28
N SER A 7 3.20 -11.60 4.81
CA SER A 7 4.30 -12.06 5.66
C SER A 7 4.76 -10.96 6.63
N ILE A 8 4.86 -9.72 6.15
CA ILE A 8 5.25 -8.55 6.95
C ILE A 8 4.20 -8.26 8.02
N ASN A 9 2.92 -8.23 7.67
CA ASN A 9 1.85 -7.98 8.63
C ASN A 9 1.82 -9.04 9.73
N ARG A 10 1.98 -10.30 9.37
CA ARG A 10 2.04 -11.42 10.31
C ARG A 10 3.26 -11.37 11.23
N GLU A 11 4.38 -10.84 10.74
CA GLU A 11 5.57 -10.61 11.56
C GLU A 11 5.34 -9.42 12.51
N SER A 12 4.71 -8.36 12.07
CA SER A 12 4.35 -7.21 12.91
C SER A 12 3.41 -7.62 14.05
N GLU A 13 2.40 -8.42 13.76
CA GLU A 13 1.53 -9.01 14.77
C GLU A 13 2.30 -9.86 15.79
N HIS A 14 3.20 -10.72 15.32
CA HIS A 14 4.05 -11.52 16.18
C HIS A 14 4.91 -10.64 17.10
N ARG A 15 5.54 -9.60 16.57
CA ARG A 15 6.38 -8.68 17.33
C ARG A 15 5.58 -7.87 18.37
N SER A 16 4.33 -7.57 18.11
CA SER A 16 3.46 -6.86 19.06
C SER A 16 2.95 -7.74 20.19
N THR A 17 2.87 -9.04 19.99
CA THR A 17 2.30 -10.00 20.97
C THR A 17 3.35 -10.82 21.71
N PHE A 18 4.54 -11.00 21.13
CA PHE A 18 5.58 -11.85 21.71
C PHE A 18 6.39 -11.09 22.76
N PRO A 19 6.53 -11.62 24.01
CA PRO A 19 7.09 -10.86 25.13
C PRO A 19 8.61 -10.64 25.05
N LEU A 20 9.33 -11.45 24.24
CA LEU A 20 10.78 -11.37 24.11
C LEU A 20 11.16 -10.80 22.74
N GLN A 21 11.81 -9.65 22.73
CA GLN A 21 12.23 -8.98 21.49
C GLN A 21 13.52 -9.60 20.91
N TYR A 22 13.51 -10.90 20.63
CA TYR A 22 14.68 -11.63 20.14
C TYR A 22 15.17 -11.13 18.76
N TRP A 23 14.30 -10.48 18.00
CA TRP A 23 14.66 -9.86 16.70
C TRP A 23 15.63 -8.68 16.82
N ASN A 24 15.82 -8.12 18.02
CA ASN A 24 16.80 -7.08 18.31
C ASN A 24 18.17 -7.65 18.69
N ILE A 25 18.31 -8.96 18.81
CA ILE A 25 19.59 -9.61 19.12
C ILE A 25 20.46 -9.57 17.86
N PRO A 26 21.73 -9.12 17.96
CA PRO A 26 22.67 -9.16 16.83
C PRO A 26 22.75 -10.56 16.22
N GLY A 27 22.62 -10.66 14.89
CA GLY A 27 22.61 -11.94 14.17
C GLY A 27 21.25 -12.65 14.12
N ALA A 28 20.22 -12.16 14.78
CA ALA A 28 18.89 -12.80 14.73
C ALA A 28 18.33 -12.87 13.30
N MET A 29 18.58 -11.85 12.47
CA MET A 29 18.16 -11.81 11.07
C MET A 29 18.82 -12.90 10.21
N GLU A 30 20.01 -13.36 10.59
CA GLU A 30 20.78 -14.35 9.84
C GLU A 30 20.48 -15.78 10.30
N VAL A 31 20.24 -15.96 11.59
CA VAL A 31 20.11 -17.29 12.24
C VAL A 31 18.67 -17.76 12.34
N VAL A 32 17.72 -16.81 12.56
CA VAL A 32 16.31 -17.15 12.73
C VAL A 32 15.61 -17.16 11.37
N PRO A 33 15.13 -18.30 10.86
CA PRO A 33 14.54 -18.38 9.51
C PRO A 33 13.37 -17.43 9.28
N ARG A 34 12.59 -17.14 10.32
CA ARG A 34 11.48 -16.21 10.28
C ARG A 34 11.96 -14.78 10.05
N GLN A 35 13.04 -14.35 10.75
CA GLN A 35 13.61 -13.02 10.61
C GLN A 35 14.30 -12.81 9.27
N LYS A 36 15.00 -13.85 8.79
CA LYS A 36 15.60 -13.84 7.45
C LYS A 36 14.53 -13.63 6.38
N ARG A 37 13.44 -14.39 6.41
CA ARG A 37 12.33 -14.25 5.47
C ARG A 37 11.70 -12.86 5.53
N PHE A 38 11.50 -12.33 6.73
CA PHE A 38 10.99 -10.97 6.91
C PHE A 38 11.89 -9.91 6.27
N ALA A 39 13.21 -10.03 6.44
CA ALA A 39 14.18 -9.13 5.82
C ALA A 39 14.15 -9.24 4.28
N GLU A 40 14.06 -10.45 3.74
CA GLU A 40 13.94 -10.71 2.29
C GLU A 40 12.63 -10.11 1.72
N ASP A 41 11.51 -10.27 2.43
CA ASP A 41 10.21 -9.73 2.03
C ASP A 41 10.20 -8.18 2.04
N ILE A 42 10.80 -7.57 3.06
CA ILE A 42 10.95 -6.09 3.13
C ILE A 42 11.87 -5.60 2.00
N ALA A 43 12.99 -6.26 1.76
CA ALA A 43 13.90 -5.87 0.70
C ALA A 43 13.22 -5.92 -0.67
N MET A 44 12.47 -6.98 -0.96
CA MET A 44 11.71 -7.12 -2.20
C MET A 44 10.72 -5.95 -2.40
N ILE A 45 9.94 -5.61 -1.36
CA ILE A 45 8.96 -4.51 -1.47
C ILE A 45 9.67 -3.17 -1.64
N ASN A 46 10.76 -2.93 -0.90
CA ASN A 46 11.53 -1.70 -1.03
C ASN A 46 12.13 -1.53 -2.43
N ASP A 47 12.63 -2.60 -3.03
CA ASP A 47 13.15 -2.57 -4.40
C ASP A 47 12.05 -2.21 -5.41
N GLU A 48 10.90 -2.85 -5.32
CA GLU A 48 9.72 -2.55 -6.18
C GLU A 48 9.27 -1.09 -6.01
N LEU A 49 9.11 -0.62 -4.77
CA LEU A 49 8.71 0.77 -4.50
C LEU A 49 9.77 1.76 -5.01
N SER A 50 11.05 1.45 -4.88
CA SER A 50 12.15 2.31 -5.35
C SER A 50 12.12 2.50 -6.85
N VAL A 51 11.81 1.46 -7.61
CA VAL A 51 11.65 1.53 -9.07
C VAL A 51 10.47 2.43 -9.45
N LEU A 52 9.33 2.25 -8.78
CA LEU A 52 8.12 3.07 -9.02
C LEU A 52 8.36 4.54 -8.69
N ILE A 53 8.96 4.83 -7.52
CA ILE A 53 9.27 6.19 -7.08
C ILE A 53 10.22 6.87 -8.07
N LYS A 54 11.30 6.18 -8.48
CA LYS A 54 12.25 6.71 -9.44
C LYS A 54 11.57 7.06 -10.75
N SER A 55 10.74 6.18 -11.29
CA SER A 55 9.99 6.43 -12.51
C SER A 55 9.03 7.64 -12.39
N ALA A 56 8.33 7.75 -11.25
CA ALA A 56 7.42 8.86 -11.01
C ALA A 56 8.15 10.20 -10.85
N MET A 57 9.33 10.20 -10.21
CA MET A 57 10.15 11.40 -10.08
C MET A 57 10.76 11.84 -11.41
N GLU A 58 11.18 10.91 -12.27
CA GLU A 58 11.72 11.21 -13.62
C GLU A 58 10.68 11.80 -14.57
N THR A 59 9.40 11.46 -14.40
CA THR A 59 8.28 11.93 -15.22
C THR A 59 7.50 13.07 -14.58
N ARG A 60 8.02 13.65 -13.50
CA ARG A 60 7.38 14.77 -12.82
C ARG A 60 7.40 16.02 -13.70
N ASP A 61 6.23 16.65 -13.86
CA ASP A 61 6.12 17.99 -14.40
C ASP A 61 6.26 19.01 -13.26
N GLU A 62 7.08 20.06 -13.48
CA GLU A 62 7.16 21.19 -12.56
C GLU A 62 5.86 21.99 -12.64
N THR A 63 4.94 21.72 -11.73
CA THR A 63 3.63 22.38 -11.68
C THR A 63 3.53 23.16 -10.35
N ASP A 64 3.01 24.37 -10.40
CA ASP A 64 2.78 25.21 -9.20
C ASP A 64 1.71 24.57 -8.31
N LEU A 65 1.86 24.69 -6.98
CA LEU A 65 0.91 24.17 -5.97
C LEU A 65 -0.53 24.64 -6.23
N ALA A 66 -0.72 25.89 -6.68
CA ALA A 66 -2.04 26.44 -6.99
C ALA A 66 -2.70 25.76 -8.22
N GLU A 67 -1.91 25.32 -9.18
CA GLU A 67 -2.39 24.57 -10.34
C GLU A 67 -2.71 23.11 -9.96
N MET A 68 -1.97 22.55 -8.99
CA MET A 68 -2.21 21.21 -8.48
C MET A 68 -3.52 21.08 -7.69
N GLU A 69 -3.89 22.09 -6.91
CA GLU A 69 -5.18 22.10 -6.18
C GLU A 69 -6.40 22.13 -7.14
N SER A 70 -6.21 22.65 -8.34
CA SER A 70 -7.24 22.72 -9.38
C SER A 70 -7.17 21.58 -10.41
N ARG A 71 -6.18 20.70 -10.31
CA ARG A 71 -5.89 19.65 -11.31
C ARG A 71 -6.96 18.56 -11.28
N ASP A 72 -7.59 18.35 -12.43
CA ASP A 72 -8.49 17.22 -12.63
C ASP A 72 -7.69 15.93 -12.88
N TYR A 73 -7.44 15.20 -11.80
CA TYR A 73 -6.73 13.90 -11.85
C TYR A 73 -7.43 12.84 -12.71
N GLY A 74 -8.69 13.04 -13.06
CA GLY A 74 -9.42 12.16 -13.98
C GLY A 74 -8.92 12.26 -15.44
N GLN A 75 -8.18 13.32 -15.78
CA GLN A 75 -7.62 13.54 -17.13
C GLN A 75 -6.10 13.34 -17.20
N VAL A 76 -5.46 13.02 -16.10
CA VAL A 76 -4.03 12.76 -16.03
C VAL A 76 -3.75 11.32 -16.47
N GLU A 77 -2.75 11.12 -17.34
CA GLU A 77 -2.37 9.80 -17.86
C GLU A 77 -2.00 8.80 -16.75
N ASP A 78 -1.37 9.29 -15.66
CA ASP A 78 -1.10 8.53 -14.44
C ASP A 78 -1.78 9.20 -13.24
N ALA A 79 -3.01 8.80 -12.94
CA ALA A 79 -3.78 9.24 -11.77
C ALA A 79 -3.48 8.40 -10.51
N SER A 80 -2.28 7.84 -10.40
CA SER A 80 -1.89 7.03 -9.25
C SER A 80 -1.67 7.87 -7.98
N LEU A 81 -1.86 7.23 -6.83
CA LEU A 81 -1.55 7.84 -5.53
C LEU A 81 -0.08 8.27 -5.44
N LEU A 82 0.84 7.50 -6.03
CA LEU A 82 2.25 7.84 -6.07
C LEU A 82 2.47 9.16 -6.83
N ARG A 83 1.82 9.34 -7.98
CA ARG A 83 1.90 10.59 -8.75
C ARG A 83 1.43 11.77 -7.92
N PHE A 84 0.28 11.63 -7.27
CA PHE A 84 -0.26 12.65 -6.38
C PHE A 84 0.71 13.02 -5.24
N LEU A 85 1.35 12.03 -4.60
CA LEU A 85 2.33 12.26 -3.54
C LEU A 85 3.59 12.97 -4.04
N VAL A 86 4.10 12.59 -5.21
CA VAL A 86 5.26 13.23 -5.85
C VAL A 86 4.94 14.68 -6.22
N ASP A 87 3.77 14.92 -6.78
CA ASP A 87 3.32 16.25 -7.16
C ASP A 87 3.17 17.17 -5.93
N ILE A 88 2.48 16.72 -4.86
CA ILE A 88 2.27 17.54 -3.64
C ILE A 88 3.57 17.87 -2.91
N ARG A 89 4.51 16.93 -2.82
CA ARG A 89 5.75 17.15 -2.08
C ARG A 89 6.77 17.98 -2.85
N GLY A 90 6.63 18.08 -4.14
CA GLY A 90 7.53 18.89 -4.98
C GLY A 90 9.00 18.47 -4.83
N ASP A 91 9.89 19.46 -4.82
CA ASP A 91 11.35 19.24 -4.69
C ASP A 91 11.78 18.75 -3.30
N GLU A 92 10.91 18.87 -2.30
CA GLU A 92 11.15 18.36 -0.95
C GLU A 92 10.93 16.84 -0.84
N ALA A 93 10.41 16.19 -1.90
CA ALA A 93 10.19 14.76 -1.92
C ALA A 93 11.49 13.98 -1.85
N THR A 94 11.80 13.39 -0.72
CA THR A 94 12.88 12.40 -0.63
C THR A 94 12.34 11.01 -1.00
N GLY A 95 13.14 10.24 -1.74
CA GLY A 95 12.77 8.86 -2.09
C GLY A 95 12.47 7.98 -0.87
N GLU A 96 13.13 8.26 0.26
CA GLU A 96 12.91 7.56 1.52
C GLU A 96 11.53 7.85 2.11
N GLN A 97 11.12 9.10 2.14
CA GLN A 97 9.82 9.50 2.68
C GLN A 97 8.66 9.02 1.81
N LEU A 98 8.81 9.12 0.47
CA LEU A 98 7.83 8.56 -0.46
C LEU A 98 7.68 7.05 -0.30
N ARG A 99 8.78 6.33 -0.10
CA ARG A 99 8.78 4.90 0.18
C ARG A 99 8.01 4.58 1.46
N ASP A 100 8.24 5.31 2.54
CA ASP A 100 7.60 5.08 3.83
C ASP A 100 6.10 5.40 3.78
N ASP A 101 5.70 6.46 3.07
CA ASP A 101 4.30 6.81 2.82
C ASP A 101 3.61 5.71 2.00
N LEU A 102 4.22 5.26 0.89
CA LEU A 102 3.68 4.20 0.06
C LEU A 102 3.60 2.85 0.78
N MET A 103 4.61 2.51 1.59
CA MET A 103 4.59 1.30 2.41
C MET A 103 3.43 1.33 3.39
N THR A 104 3.22 2.47 4.05
CA THR A 104 2.09 2.67 4.97
C THR A 104 0.76 2.47 4.27
N MET A 105 0.58 3.08 3.10
CA MET A 105 -0.64 2.95 2.31
C MET A 105 -0.86 1.54 1.76
N LEU A 106 0.21 0.87 1.34
CA LEU A 106 0.16 -0.51 0.88
C LEU A 106 -0.32 -1.45 2.00
N ILE A 107 0.25 -1.32 3.19
CA ILE A 107 -0.12 -2.15 4.35
C ILE A 107 -1.55 -1.84 4.79
N ALA A 108 -1.88 -0.56 4.96
CA ALA A 108 -3.20 -0.14 5.43
C ALA A 108 -4.33 -0.52 4.45
N GLY A 109 -4.10 -0.39 3.15
CA GLY A 109 -5.11 -0.63 2.11
C GLY A 109 -5.30 -2.11 1.74
N HIS A 110 -4.26 -2.93 1.88
CA HIS A 110 -4.27 -4.29 1.37
C HIS A 110 -5.24 -5.21 2.14
N GLU A 111 -5.06 -5.37 3.45
CA GLU A 111 -5.83 -6.33 4.24
C GLU A 111 -7.23 -5.82 4.58
N THR A 112 -7.37 -4.56 4.94
CA THR A 112 -8.66 -3.99 5.34
C THR A 112 -9.63 -3.98 4.17
N THR A 113 -9.21 -3.50 3.01
CA THR A 113 -10.04 -3.48 1.81
C THR A 113 -10.39 -4.89 1.33
N ALA A 114 -9.42 -5.81 1.31
CA ALA A 114 -9.67 -7.20 0.95
C ALA A 114 -10.67 -7.88 1.90
N ALA A 115 -10.58 -7.62 3.21
CA ALA A 115 -11.52 -8.15 4.19
C ALA A 115 -12.93 -7.59 3.98
N VAL A 116 -13.08 -6.28 3.80
CA VAL A 116 -14.39 -5.65 3.53
C VAL A 116 -15.01 -6.22 2.26
N LEU A 117 -14.26 -6.30 1.16
CA LEU A 117 -14.77 -6.86 -0.09
C LEU A 117 -15.17 -8.33 0.05
N THR A 118 -14.38 -9.13 0.75
CA THR A 118 -14.68 -10.55 1.00
C THR A 118 -15.99 -10.70 1.78
N TRP A 119 -16.16 -9.95 2.86
CA TRP A 119 -17.39 -9.98 3.66
C TRP A 119 -18.59 -9.43 2.89
N THR A 120 -18.40 -8.36 2.12
CA THR A 120 -19.46 -7.81 1.25
C THR A 120 -19.94 -8.85 0.25
N MET A 121 -19.03 -9.54 -0.45
CA MET A 121 -19.38 -10.58 -1.41
C MET A 121 -20.07 -11.78 -0.74
N TYR A 122 -19.59 -12.18 0.44
CA TYR A 122 -20.25 -13.24 1.22
C TYR A 122 -21.69 -12.85 1.62
N LEU A 123 -21.87 -11.63 2.14
CA LEU A 123 -23.20 -11.14 2.55
C LEU A 123 -24.14 -11.01 1.35
N LEU A 124 -23.70 -10.47 0.24
CA LEU A 124 -24.51 -10.38 -0.98
C LEU A 124 -24.89 -11.76 -1.53
N ALA A 125 -23.98 -12.74 -1.44
CA ALA A 125 -24.27 -14.12 -1.85
C ALA A 125 -25.31 -14.81 -0.95
N THR A 126 -25.35 -14.47 0.34
CA THR A 126 -26.29 -15.05 1.31
C THR A 126 -27.58 -14.27 1.47
N HIS A 127 -27.65 -13.02 0.94
CA HIS A 127 -28.83 -12.15 0.98
C HIS A 127 -29.20 -11.66 -0.43
N PRO A 128 -29.88 -12.51 -1.24
CA PRO A 128 -30.15 -12.22 -2.64
C PRO A 128 -31.02 -10.97 -2.85
N GLU A 129 -31.90 -10.64 -1.93
CA GLU A 129 -32.73 -9.44 -2.01
C GLU A 129 -31.89 -8.15 -1.93
N GLU A 130 -30.90 -8.11 -1.05
CA GLU A 130 -29.98 -6.97 -0.93
C GLU A 130 -29.02 -6.89 -2.13
N ALA A 131 -28.61 -8.05 -2.65
CA ALA A 131 -27.81 -8.10 -3.86
C ALA A 131 -28.57 -7.53 -5.07
N GLU A 132 -29.88 -7.78 -5.18
CA GLU A 132 -30.69 -7.23 -6.28
C GLU A 132 -30.90 -5.72 -6.14
N LYS A 133 -31.11 -5.20 -4.91
CA LYS A 133 -31.16 -3.75 -4.66
C LYS A 133 -29.88 -3.06 -5.09
N ALA A 134 -28.70 -3.58 -4.66
CA ALA A 134 -27.38 -3.04 -5.04
C ALA A 134 -27.18 -3.07 -6.57
N ARG A 135 -27.61 -4.17 -7.22
CA ARG A 135 -27.51 -4.32 -8.68
C ARG A 135 -28.40 -3.33 -9.42
N ALA A 136 -29.62 -3.10 -8.91
CA ALA A 136 -30.56 -2.13 -9.49
C ALA A 136 -30.01 -0.71 -9.38
N GLU A 137 -29.41 -0.34 -8.23
CA GLU A 137 -28.78 0.97 -8.03
C GLU A 137 -27.64 1.21 -9.02
N VAL A 138 -26.70 0.27 -9.15
CA VAL A 138 -25.58 0.39 -10.10
C VAL A 138 -26.06 0.50 -11.56
N ARG A 139 -27.17 -0.15 -11.92
CA ARG A 139 -27.72 -0.05 -13.28
C ARG A 139 -28.46 1.27 -13.55
N SER A 140 -28.79 2.01 -12.52
CA SER A 140 -29.46 3.32 -12.63
C SER A 140 -28.52 4.50 -12.76
N LEU A 141 -27.21 4.28 -12.55
CA LEU A 141 -26.12 5.26 -12.75
C LEU A 141 -25.70 5.33 -14.21
#